data_93aedde344114e3b357794b90ced35e4
#
_entry.id   93aedde344114e3b357794b90ced35e4
#
_cell.length_a   1.000
_cell.length_b   1.000
_cell.length_c   1.000
_cell.angle_alpha   90.00
_cell.angle_beta   90.00
_cell.angle_gamma   90.00
#
_symmetry.space_group_name_H-M   'P 1'
#
loop_
_entity.id
_entity.type
_entity.pdbx_description
1 polymer ?
#
loop_
_entity_poly.entity_id
_entity_poly.type
_entity_poly.pdbx_seq_one_letter_code
_entity_poly.pdbx_strand_id
1 'polypeptide(L)'
;MAAKTHNLRIHGDNILECESALKLLASSLNGGTFELVGGSAYSPVYAFLSDTDEKFVVQLFPGYGRWHFPLVEYIASLGGTLREAPDAVITRVEDEGGTSLERPVLALEFSGALPAGNNAWQRTGRALALAYAGIPYLYFAELGGQELDAKRVIKAARFPNPLVPFAYAVLGMNSSSISLPVYIASPSISAEVVEVYKDCFGDKDSVELVRTILLSTDVAKSKDRIEKKVARIIELLATQRKRADILTPAEWAEFYTQKTGLAKAQWLIKKAMPWNKKVGISPTRTFPLLLKAAYDAKAAAIGSKDMPISLIAPENRTHFASQVKKIYGGKVSPEFEEWVSTSARPLLCVWVAGFKPRGDDSRPDRGLVPLARMIFGLEDVDLLTVMYGPANPSAWAMLTNDMAKLASTNGLWEAVINLSNAIIVDSATGTKLSTYGFVVPKRKGGFEKKPLPAASEIPNFGEQDVDSALHLLFSGAVDYGVYESMCNPPWTGPLSLRTFLVS
;
A
#
# COMPACT_ATOMS: atom_id res chain seq x y z
N MET A 1 -21.84 38.42 -1.59
CA MET A 1 -21.18 37.69 -0.48
C MET A 1 -19.75 37.49 -0.89
N ALA A 2 -18.77 37.59 0.01
CA ALA A 2 -17.39 37.23 -0.34
C ALA A 2 -17.32 35.73 -0.65
N ALA A 3 -16.60 35.39 -1.71
CA ALA A 3 -16.40 33.97 -2.08
C ALA A 3 -15.77 33.21 -0.89
N LYS A 4 -16.27 32.03 -0.59
CA LYS A 4 -15.69 31.18 0.46
C LYS A 4 -14.29 30.79 0.04
N THR A 5 -13.32 30.97 0.92
CA THR A 5 -11.92 30.59 0.65
C THR A 5 -11.58 29.30 1.38
N HIS A 6 -10.99 28.36 0.66
CA HIS A 6 -10.46 27.11 1.19
C HIS A 6 -8.94 27.13 1.13
N ASN A 7 -8.30 27.00 2.27
CA ASN A 7 -6.85 26.90 2.38
C ASN A 7 -6.45 25.42 2.44
N LEU A 8 -5.72 24.98 1.44
CA LEU A 8 -5.23 23.61 1.34
C LEU A 8 -3.70 23.58 1.31
N ARG A 9 -3.14 22.48 1.75
CA ARG A 9 -1.73 22.16 1.58
C ARG A 9 -1.60 20.79 0.95
N ILE A 10 -0.56 20.61 0.13
CA ILE A 10 -0.22 19.32 -0.47
C ILE A 10 1.18 18.96 0.02
N HIS A 11 1.25 18.00 0.92
CA HIS A 11 2.51 17.40 1.35
C HIS A 11 2.82 16.22 0.45
N GLY A 12 3.94 16.26 -0.26
CA GLY A 12 4.33 15.21 -1.21
C GLY A 12 5.73 14.70 -0.98
N ASP A 13 6.06 13.55 -1.54
CA ASP A 13 7.39 12.97 -1.50
C ASP A 13 8.39 13.85 -2.27
N ASN A 14 7.91 14.44 -3.37
CA ASN A 14 8.66 15.40 -4.19
C ASN A 14 7.72 16.40 -4.87
N ILE A 15 8.28 17.37 -5.59
CA ILE A 15 7.50 18.43 -6.26
C ILE A 15 6.59 17.88 -7.37
N LEU A 16 7.01 16.84 -8.07
CA LEU A 16 6.24 16.26 -9.17
C LEU A 16 4.95 15.63 -8.70
N GLU A 17 5.01 14.98 -7.55
CA GLU A 17 3.85 14.37 -6.90
C GLU A 17 2.91 15.42 -6.30
N CYS A 18 3.47 16.50 -5.71
CA CYS A 18 2.69 17.66 -5.31
C CYS A 18 1.94 18.29 -6.49
N GLU A 19 2.61 18.50 -7.64
CA GLU A 19 1.98 19.06 -8.83
C GLU A 19 0.94 18.12 -9.45
N SER A 20 1.18 16.81 -9.41
CA SER A 20 0.20 15.81 -9.88
C SER A 20 -1.07 15.87 -9.04
N ALA A 21 -0.92 16.00 -7.72
CA ALA A 21 -2.03 16.18 -6.81
C ALA A 21 -2.75 17.51 -7.04
N LEU A 22 -2.03 18.62 -7.24
CA LEU A 22 -2.60 19.93 -7.57
C LEU A 22 -3.43 19.88 -8.86
N LYS A 23 -2.90 19.24 -9.92
CA LYS A 23 -3.60 19.08 -11.21
C LYS A 23 -4.89 18.28 -11.05
N LEU A 24 -4.83 17.17 -10.32
CA LEU A 24 -6.05 16.38 -10.02
C LEU A 24 -7.07 17.22 -9.25
N LEU A 25 -6.62 18.01 -8.28
CA LEU A 25 -7.45 18.90 -7.48
C LEU A 25 -8.15 19.95 -8.34
N ALA A 26 -7.38 20.68 -9.17
CA ALA A 26 -7.92 21.69 -10.08
C ALA A 26 -8.85 21.06 -11.13
N SER A 27 -8.47 19.91 -11.73
CA SER A 27 -9.35 19.18 -12.66
C SER A 27 -10.67 18.79 -12.04
N SER A 28 -10.68 18.49 -10.74
CA SER A 28 -11.90 18.11 -10.01
C SER A 28 -12.82 19.28 -9.71
N LEU A 29 -12.32 20.51 -9.69
CA LEU A 29 -13.05 21.68 -9.22
C LEU A 29 -13.35 22.73 -10.29
N ASN A 30 -12.50 22.86 -11.33
CA ASN A 30 -12.66 23.88 -12.35
C ASN A 30 -12.17 23.53 -13.76
N GLY A 31 -11.96 22.24 -14.03
CA GLY A 31 -11.45 21.80 -15.33
C GLY A 31 -9.91 21.92 -15.51
N GLY A 32 -9.17 22.15 -14.43
CA GLY A 32 -7.70 22.04 -14.42
C GLY A 32 -6.92 23.35 -14.54
N THR A 33 -7.58 24.49 -14.36
CA THR A 33 -6.93 25.80 -14.40
C THR A 33 -6.50 26.27 -13.01
N PHE A 34 -5.27 26.78 -12.88
CA PHE A 34 -4.73 27.37 -11.66
C PHE A 34 -3.59 28.34 -11.99
N GLU A 35 -3.33 29.31 -11.10
CA GLU A 35 -2.29 30.33 -11.26
C GLU A 35 -1.35 30.34 -10.05
N LEU A 36 -0.08 30.66 -10.27
CA LEU A 36 0.89 30.88 -9.19
C LEU A 36 0.64 32.27 -8.58
N VAL A 37 0.33 32.32 -7.29
CA VAL A 37 -0.01 33.59 -6.60
C VAL A 37 1.01 34.01 -5.55
N GLY A 38 1.97 33.14 -5.22
CA GLY A 38 2.98 33.45 -4.20
C GLY A 38 3.78 32.25 -3.74
N GLY A 39 4.34 32.34 -2.55
CA GLY A 39 5.20 31.34 -1.95
C GLY A 39 6.66 31.47 -2.38
N SER A 40 7.44 30.43 -2.13
CA SER A 40 8.83 30.33 -2.56
C SER A 40 8.97 29.29 -3.67
N ALA A 41 10.14 29.22 -4.30
CA ALA A 41 10.46 28.19 -5.29
C ALA A 41 10.31 26.76 -4.71
N TYR A 42 10.51 26.59 -3.41
CA TYR A 42 10.42 25.31 -2.71
C TYR A 42 9.03 24.99 -2.15
N SER A 43 8.20 26.02 -1.97
CA SER A 43 6.84 25.91 -1.46
C SER A 43 5.96 26.92 -2.17
N PRO A 44 5.65 26.74 -3.46
CA PRO A 44 4.82 27.63 -4.24
C PRO A 44 3.37 27.58 -3.77
N VAL A 45 2.69 28.72 -3.90
CA VAL A 45 1.26 28.86 -3.59
C VAL A 45 0.50 29.13 -4.88
N TYR A 46 -0.49 28.29 -5.14
CA TYR A 46 -1.38 28.41 -6.27
C TYR A 46 -2.79 28.80 -5.84
N ALA A 47 -3.52 29.46 -6.71
CA ALA A 47 -4.92 29.76 -6.50
C ALA A 47 -5.74 29.46 -7.75
N PHE A 48 -7.02 29.14 -7.53
CA PHE A 48 -8.02 29.00 -8.57
C PHE A 48 -9.44 29.20 -8.00
N LEU A 49 -10.38 29.46 -8.87
CA LEU A 49 -11.80 29.46 -8.55
C LEU A 49 -12.41 28.13 -8.99
N SER A 50 -13.26 27.55 -8.17
CA SER A 50 -14.08 26.41 -8.56
C SER A 50 -15.18 26.85 -9.56
N ASP A 51 -15.83 25.89 -10.19
CA ASP A 51 -17.02 26.12 -11.02
C ASP A 51 -18.24 26.62 -10.21
N THR A 52 -18.15 26.63 -8.89
CA THR A 52 -19.13 27.21 -7.94
C THR A 52 -18.67 28.54 -7.34
N ASP A 53 -17.66 29.18 -7.95
CA ASP A 53 -17.08 30.46 -7.50
C ASP A 53 -16.47 30.45 -6.07
N GLU A 54 -16.12 29.27 -5.54
CA GLU A 54 -15.35 29.16 -4.31
C GLU A 54 -13.84 29.27 -4.62
N LYS A 55 -13.12 30.05 -3.80
CA LYS A 55 -11.68 30.24 -3.98
C LYS A 55 -10.90 29.15 -3.26
N PHE A 56 -9.98 28.50 -3.98
CA PHE A 56 -9.02 27.56 -3.42
C PHE A 56 -7.62 28.16 -3.47
N VAL A 57 -6.94 28.14 -2.32
CA VAL A 57 -5.53 28.52 -2.19
C VAL A 57 -4.78 27.28 -1.75
N VAL A 58 -3.80 26.87 -2.54
CA VAL A 58 -3.12 25.58 -2.38
C VAL A 58 -1.62 25.81 -2.30
N GLN A 59 -1.03 25.47 -1.15
CA GLN A 59 0.41 25.53 -0.94
C GLN A 59 1.04 24.15 -1.07
N LEU A 60 2.14 24.04 -1.80
CA LEU A 60 2.87 22.78 -1.98
C LEU A 60 4.02 22.66 -0.99
N PHE A 61 4.15 21.49 -0.38
CA PHE A 61 5.21 21.12 0.55
C PHE A 61 5.89 19.83 0.09
N PRO A 62 6.81 19.91 -0.88
CA PRO A 62 7.52 18.74 -1.38
C PRO A 62 8.61 18.28 -0.42
N GLY A 63 8.74 16.98 -0.21
CA GLY A 63 9.73 16.34 0.63
C GLY A 63 9.29 16.18 2.09
N TYR A 64 8.76 15.00 2.42
CA TYR A 64 8.44 14.64 3.80
C TYR A 64 9.67 14.74 4.72
N GLY A 65 9.45 15.18 5.97
CA GLY A 65 10.52 15.33 6.96
C GLY A 65 11.37 16.59 6.84
N ARG A 66 11.22 17.36 5.76
CA ARG A 66 11.88 18.64 5.57
C ARG A 66 11.17 19.77 6.29
N TRP A 67 9.88 19.66 6.33
CA TRP A 67 8.96 20.57 6.99
C TRP A 67 8.79 20.07 8.41
N HIS A 68 9.02 20.86 9.43
CA HIS A 68 8.86 20.51 10.85
C HIS A 68 7.43 20.14 11.23
N PHE A 69 6.82 19.29 10.42
CA PHE A 69 5.43 18.89 10.47
C PHE A 69 5.34 17.37 10.54
N PRO A 70 5.05 16.79 11.71
CA PRO A 70 5.05 15.34 11.90
C PRO A 70 3.78 14.68 11.35
N LEU A 71 3.47 14.91 10.08
CA LEU A 71 2.22 14.44 9.44
C LEU A 71 2.11 12.92 9.45
N VAL A 72 3.22 12.22 9.20
CA VAL A 72 3.23 10.75 9.15
C VAL A 72 2.95 10.15 10.54
N GLU A 73 3.57 10.72 11.58
CA GLU A 73 3.36 10.31 12.96
C GLU A 73 1.94 10.66 13.43
N TYR A 74 1.43 11.80 13.00
CA TYR A 74 0.04 12.18 13.28
C TYR A 74 -0.94 11.21 12.64
N ILE A 75 -0.79 10.88 11.36
CA ILE A 75 -1.63 9.89 10.64
C ILE A 75 -1.56 8.53 11.35
N ALA A 76 -0.37 8.07 11.70
CA ALA A 76 -0.20 6.82 12.43
C ALA A 76 -0.94 6.82 13.78
N SER A 77 -0.93 7.96 14.48
CA SER A 77 -1.62 8.11 15.78
C SER A 77 -3.14 8.11 15.69
N LEU A 78 -3.72 8.35 14.49
CA LEU A 78 -5.15 8.25 14.24
C LEU A 78 -5.65 6.79 14.14
N GLY A 79 -4.79 5.80 14.31
CA GLY A 79 -5.12 4.39 14.22
C GLY A 79 -4.54 3.69 12.99
N GLY A 80 -3.67 4.37 12.26
CA GLY A 80 -3.09 3.89 11.00
C GLY A 80 -2.23 2.62 11.11
N THR A 81 -1.83 2.21 12.30
CA THR A 81 -1.01 1.01 12.58
C THR A 81 0.41 1.02 12.02
N LEU A 82 0.68 1.86 11.01
CA LEU A 82 1.99 1.99 10.34
C LEU A 82 2.29 3.47 10.09
N ARG A 83 3.57 3.83 10.15
CA ARG A 83 4.06 5.15 9.74
C ARG A 83 4.41 5.11 8.26
N GLU A 84 3.44 5.44 7.43
CA GLU A 84 3.56 5.39 5.99
C GLU A 84 3.35 6.77 5.38
N ALA A 85 4.22 7.15 4.46
CA ALA A 85 4.09 8.35 3.66
C ALA A 85 3.61 7.97 2.25
N PRO A 86 2.38 8.34 1.85
CA PRO A 86 1.93 8.22 0.46
C PRO A 86 2.66 9.26 -0.41
N ASP A 87 2.50 9.16 -1.73
CA ASP A 87 3.14 10.11 -2.64
C ASP A 87 2.66 11.55 -2.41
N ALA A 88 1.40 11.75 -2.05
CA ALA A 88 0.90 13.06 -1.62
C ALA A 88 -0.24 12.94 -0.59
N VAL A 89 -0.30 13.90 0.35
CA VAL A 89 -1.44 14.10 1.26
C VAL A 89 -1.94 15.52 1.12
N ILE A 90 -3.22 15.64 0.79
CA ILE A 90 -3.92 16.93 0.78
C ILE A 90 -4.49 17.17 2.17
N THR A 91 -4.14 18.29 2.77
CA THR A 91 -4.66 18.74 4.06
C THR A 91 -5.48 20.01 3.89
N ARG A 92 -6.42 20.21 4.79
CA ARG A 92 -7.16 21.48 4.93
C ARG A 92 -6.64 22.22 6.13
N VAL A 93 -6.36 23.50 5.96
CA VAL A 93 -5.98 24.41 7.05
C VAL A 93 -7.23 25.10 7.55
N GLU A 94 -7.52 24.94 8.83
CA GLU A 94 -8.69 25.52 9.52
C GLU A 94 -8.22 26.32 10.74
N ASP A 95 -8.83 27.48 10.95
CA ASP A 95 -8.55 28.30 12.13
C ASP A 95 -9.54 27.94 13.24
N GLU A 96 -9.02 27.37 14.31
CA GLU A 96 -9.78 27.02 15.50
C GLU A 96 -9.24 27.79 16.72
N GLY A 97 -10.05 28.76 17.24
CA GLY A 97 -9.70 29.50 18.46
C GLY A 97 -8.38 30.30 18.38
N GLY A 98 -8.00 30.77 17.19
CA GLY A 98 -6.78 31.54 16.96
C GLY A 98 -5.53 30.65 16.66
N THR A 99 -5.73 29.37 16.53
CA THR A 99 -4.67 28.44 16.10
C THR A 99 -5.07 27.82 14.76
N SER A 100 -4.18 27.91 13.77
CA SER A 100 -4.37 27.22 12.49
C SER A 100 -3.97 25.76 12.62
N LEU A 101 -4.90 24.86 12.36
CA LEU A 101 -4.71 23.42 12.42
C LEU A 101 -4.82 22.79 11.03
N GLU A 102 -4.10 21.72 10.79
CA GLU A 102 -4.17 20.95 9.56
C GLU A 102 -4.87 19.61 9.76
N ARG A 103 -5.86 19.32 8.90
CA ARG A 103 -6.57 18.05 8.86
C ARG A 103 -6.34 17.36 7.51
N PRO A 104 -5.86 16.12 7.48
CA PRO A 104 -5.79 15.35 6.24
C PRO A 104 -7.19 15.13 5.67
N VAL A 105 -7.36 15.36 4.38
CA VAL A 105 -8.65 15.18 3.68
C VAL A 105 -8.59 14.13 2.60
N LEU A 106 -7.43 13.93 1.97
CA LEU A 106 -7.24 12.95 0.91
C LEU A 106 -5.75 12.60 0.77
N ALA A 107 -5.46 11.33 0.62
CA ALA A 107 -4.13 10.84 0.30
C ALA A 107 -4.11 10.20 -1.10
N LEU A 108 -3.04 10.45 -1.84
CA LEU A 108 -2.86 10.02 -3.21
C LEU A 108 -1.57 9.23 -3.37
N GLU A 109 -1.63 8.22 -4.19
CA GLU A 109 -0.49 7.41 -4.59
C GLU A 109 -0.48 7.28 -6.11
N PHE A 110 0.67 7.55 -6.74
CA PHE A 110 0.84 7.48 -8.17
C PHE A 110 1.85 6.40 -8.52
N SER A 111 1.46 5.40 -9.28
CA SER A 111 2.36 4.33 -9.72
C SER A 111 2.53 4.35 -11.23
N GLY A 112 3.63 4.94 -11.66
CA GLY A 112 4.12 4.86 -13.05
C GLY A 112 4.97 3.61 -13.29
N ALA A 113 5.35 2.87 -12.25
CA ALA A 113 5.99 1.58 -12.40
C ALA A 113 4.90 0.53 -12.61
N LEU A 114 5.01 -0.25 -13.67
CA LEU A 114 4.07 -1.31 -14.04
C LEU A 114 3.69 -2.16 -12.81
N PRO A 115 2.47 -2.06 -12.27
CA PRO A 115 2.08 -2.70 -11.02
C PRO A 115 1.83 -4.20 -11.22
N ALA A 116 2.90 -4.92 -11.56
CA ALA A 116 2.87 -6.36 -11.80
C ALA A 116 3.96 -7.07 -10.99
N GLY A 117 3.74 -8.33 -10.68
CA GLY A 117 4.64 -9.10 -9.83
C GLY A 117 4.72 -8.49 -8.42
N ASN A 118 5.93 -8.42 -7.88
CA ASN A 118 6.15 -7.93 -6.53
C ASN A 118 5.83 -6.43 -6.36
N ASN A 119 5.84 -5.65 -7.42
CA ASN A 119 5.51 -4.22 -7.35
C ASN A 119 4.02 -3.98 -7.11
N ALA A 120 3.18 -4.97 -7.41
CA ALA A 120 1.73 -4.81 -7.31
C ALA A 120 1.22 -4.60 -5.88
N TRP A 121 1.93 -5.10 -4.86
CA TRP A 121 1.53 -4.95 -3.45
C TRP A 121 2.43 -4.03 -2.63
N GLN A 122 3.41 -3.40 -3.25
CA GLN A 122 4.36 -2.51 -2.57
C GLN A 122 3.67 -1.34 -1.82
N ARG A 123 2.50 -0.91 -2.28
CA ARG A 123 1.73 0.23 -1.76
C ARG A 123 0.67 -0.13 -0.70
N THR A 124 0.50 -1.41 -0.40
CA THR A 124 -0.58 -1.88 0.49
C THR A 124 -0.42 -1.43 1.93
N GLY A 125 0.82 -1.20 2.40
CA GLY A 125 1.07 -0.63 3.73
C GLY A 125 0.48 0.77 3.87
N ARG A 126 0.67 1.61 2.85
CA ARG A 126 0.12 2.97 2.79
C ARG A 126 -1.41 2.95 2.80
N ALA A 127 -2.00 2.11 1.95
CA ALA A 127 -3.45 1.95 1.90
C ALA A 127 -4.04 1.50 3.24
N LEU A 128 -3.44 0.50 3.88
CA LEU A 128 -3.87 0.01 5.17
C LEU A 128 -3.80 1.10 6.25
N ALA A 129 -2.65 1.78 6.35
CA ALA A 129 -2.42 2.83 7.34
C ALA A 129 -3.46 3.96 7.22
N LEU A 130 -3.65 4.47 6.00
CA LEU A 130 -4.55 5.59 5.75
C LEU A 130 -6.02 5.22 5.94
N ALA A 131 -6.43 4.03 5.50
CA ALA A 131 -7.80 3.56 5.69
C ALA A 131 -8.16 3.42 7.18
N TYR A 132 -7.27 2.88 7.99
CA TYR A 132 -7.49 2.77 9.43
C TYR A 132 -7.32 4.09 10.18
N ALA A 133 -6.58 5.04 9.62
CA ALA A 133 -6.54 6.42 10.10
C ALA A 133 -7.81 7.23 9.73
N GLY A 134 -8.71 6.66 8.96
CA GLY A 134 -9.93 7.34 8.51
C GLY A 134 -9.72 8.33 7.37
N ILE A 135 -8.58 8.26 6.67
CA ILE A 135 -8.22 9.18 5.59
C ILE A 135 -8.54 8.53 4.25
N PRO A 136 -9.32 9.16 3.38
CA PRO A 136 -9.53 8.68 2.01
C PRO A 136 -8.21 8.52 1.26
N TYR A 137 -8.06 7.39 0.58
CA TYR A 137 -6.85 7.04 -0.16
C TYR A 137 -7.20 6.56 -1.57
N LEU A 138 -6.59 7.17 -2.56
CA LEU A 138 -6.72 6.77 -3.96
C LEU A 138 -5.35 6.36 -4.51
N TYR A 139 -5.29 5.16 -5.03
CA TYR A 139 -4.11 4.59 -5.67
C TYR A 139 -4.26 4.58 -7.19
N PHE A 140 -3.61 5.51 -7.87
CA PHE A 140 -3.56 5.56 -9.33
C PHE A 140 -2.53 4.56 -9.85
N ALA A 141 -3.00 3.51 -10.50
CA ALA A 141 -2.18 2.41 -11.00
C ALA A 141 -2.28 2.25 -12.50
N GLU A 142 -1.15 2.28 -13.20
CA GLU A 142 -1.12 1.98 -14.62
C GLU A 142 -1.43 0.51 -14.90
N LEU A 143 -2.22 0.26 -15.93
CA LEU A 143 -2.60 -1.09 -16.36
C LEU A 143 -2.14 -1.36 -17.79
N GLY A 144 -1.68 -2.59 -18.04
CA GLY A 144 -1.37 -3.08 -19.39
C GLY A 144 -0.09 -2.55 -20.00
N GLY A 145 0.78 -1.96 -19.20
CA GLY A 145 2.07 -1.45 -19.68
C GLY A 145 2.99 -2.54 -20.22
N GLN A 146 3.77 -2.17 -21.21
CA GLN A 146 4.77 -3.03 -21.86
C GLN A 146 6.18 -2.48 -21.60
N GLU A 147 7.12 -3.36 -21.34
CA GLU A 147 8.54 -3.03 -21.19
C GLU A 147 9.34 -3.56 -22.38
N LEU A 148 10.45 -2.92 -22.66
CA LEU A 148 11.48 -3.49 -23.52
C LEU A 148 12.38 -4.46 -22.71
N ASP A 149 12.76 -5.56 -23.30
CA ASP A 149 13.82 -6.42 -22.73
C ASP A 149 15.21 -5.85 -23.02
N ALA A 150 16.26 -6.52 -22.52
CA ALA A 150 17.64 -6.11 -22.78
C ALA A 150 18.03 -6.10 -24.28
N LYS A 151 17.25 -6.78 -25.12
CA LYS A 151 17.42 -6.81 -26.59
C LYS A 151 16.52 -5.80 -27.32
N ARG A 152 15.85 -4.91 -26.57
CA ARG A 152 14.88 -3.94 -27.07
C ARG A 152 13.64 -4.57 -27.74
N VAL A 153 13.30 -5.80 -27.37
CA VAL A 153 12.07 -6.46 -27.80
C VAL A 153 10.96 -6.14 -26.81
N ILE A 154 9.78 -5.76 -27.31
CA ILE A 154 8.62 -5.49 -26.49
C ILE A 154 8.17 -6.76 -25.78
N LYS A 155 8.14 -6.73 -24.46
CA LYS A 155 7.61 -7.82 -23.64
C LYS A 155 6.08 -7.80 -23.66
N ALA A 156 5.48 -8.94 -23.37
CA ALA A 156 4.04 -9.02 -23.15
C ALA A 156 3.58 -8.05 -22.03
N ALA A 157 2.41 -7.49 -22.21
CA ALA A 157 1.79 -6.62 -21.21
C ALA A 157 1.74 -7.28 -19.83
N ARG A 158 2.02 -6.50 -18.79
CA ARG A 158 2.01 -6.97 -17.42
C ARG A 158 0.71 -6.58 -16.74
N PHE A 159 0.21 -7.51 -15.95
CA PHE A 159 -1.02 -7.32 -15.18
C PHE A 159 -0.83 -7.74 -13.74
N PRO A 160 -1.46 -7.04 -12.78
CA PRO A 160 -1.41 -7.41 -11.37
C PRO A 160 -2.10 -8.76 -11.13
N ASN A 161 -1.79 -9.38 -10.00
CA ASN A 161 -2.60 -10.48 -9.50
C ASN A 161 -3.98 -9.94 -9.09
N PRO A 162 -5.11 -10.59 -9.45
CA PRO A 162 -6.44 -10.13 -9.07
C PRO A 162 -6.63 -9.96 -7.56
N LEU A 163 -5.81 -10.62 -6.75
CA LEU A 163 -5.80 -10.45 -5.29
C LEU A 163 -5.46 -9.01 -4.87
N VAL A 164 -4.67 -8.27 -5.66
CA VAL A 164 -4.30 -6.89 -5.34
C VAL A 164 -5.50 -5.94 -5.45
N PRO A 165 -6.15 -5.78 -6.61
CA PRO A 165 -7.35 -4.95 -6.68
C PRO A 165 -8.45 -5.43 -5.73
N PHE A 166 -8.56 -6.73 -5.52
CA PHE A 166 -9.49 -7.30 -4.55
C PHE A 166 -9.18 -6.82 -3.12
N ALA A 167 -7.92 -6.82 -2.69
CA ALA A 167 -7.53 -6.36 -1.36
C ALA A 167 -7.92 -4.90 -1.12
N TYR A 168 -7.70 -4.04 -2.10
CA TYR A 168 -8.15 -2.64 -2.02
C TYR A 168 -9.67 -2.53 -1.95
N ALA A 169 -10.39 -3.29 -2.78
CA ALA A 169 -11.85 -3.27 -2.77
C ALA A 169 -12.45 -3.71 -1.43
N VAL A 170 -11.86 -4.69 -0.76
CA VAL A 170 -12.35 -5.16 0.55
C VAL A 170 -11.85 -4.34 1.72
N LEU A 171 -10.77 -3.60 1.58
CA LEU A 171 -10.26 -2.74 2.66
C LEU A 171 -11.32 -1.75 3.12
N GLY A 172 -12.07 -1.16 2.20
CA GLY A 172 -13.19 -0.28 2.51
C GLY A 172 -14.34 -0.95 3.29
N MET A 173 -14.42 -2.30 3.26
CA MET A 173 -15.37 -3.05 4.11
C MET A 173 -14.83 -3.26 5.53
N ASN A 174 -13.51 -3.26 5.70
CA ASN A 174 -12.82 -3.48 6.97
C ASN A 174 -12.48 -2.17 7.69
N SER A 175 -12.71 -1.04 7.05
CA SER A 175 -12.43 0.30 7.58
C SER A 175 -13.60 1.26 7.33
N SER A 176 -13.64 2.38 8.03
CA SER A 176 -14.63 3.43 7.82
C SER A 176 -14.27 4.41 6.70
N SER A 177 -13.09 4.27 6.10
CA SER A 177 -12.58 5.20 5.09
C SER A 177 -12.60 4.61 3.67
N ILE A 178 -12.57 5.50 2.69
CA ILE A 178 -12.42 5.14 1.27
C ILE A 178 -10.97 4.69 1.06
N SER A 179 -10.78 3.54 0.41
CA SER A 179 -9.48 3.09 -0.08
C SER A 179 -9.69 2.37 -1.40
N LEU A 180 -9.34 3.01 -2.51
CA LEU A 180 -9.67 2.50 -3.84
C LEU A 180 -8.47 2.58 -4.79
N PRO A 181 -8.23 1.54 -5.59
CA PRO A 181 -7.36 1.62 -6.75
C PRO A 181 -8.12 2.26 -7.91
N VAL A 182 -7.50 3.22 -8.55
CA VAL A 182 -7.96 3.83 -9.79
C VAL A 182 -7.03 3.36 -10.90
N TYR A 183 -7.52 2.46 -11.74
CA TYR A 183 -6.71 1.97 -12.86
C TYR A 183 -6.79 2.93 -14.03
N ILE A 184 -5.63 3.22 -14.60
CA ILE A 184 -5.47 4.09 -15.76
C ILE A 184 -4.70 3.35 -16.85
N ALA A 185 -4.89 3.76 -18.09
CA ALA A 185 -4.15 3.18 -19.21
C ALA A 185 -2.66 3.55 -19.11
N SER A 186 -1.77 2.56 -19.20
CA SER A 186 -0.34 2.87 -19.33
C SER A 186 -0.04 3.54 -20.69
N PRO A 187 0.89 4.47 -20.79
CA PRO A 187 1.30 5.06 -22.07
C PRO A 187 1.83 4.04 -23.08
N SER A 188 2.36 2.93 -22.58
CA SER A 188 2.87 1.83 -23.41
C SER A 188 1.85 0.71 -23.66
N ILE A 189 0.57 0.95 -23.33
CA ILE A 189 -0.49 -0.06 -23.51
C ILE A 189 -0.79 -0.27 -25.02
N SER A 190 -0.99 -1.52 -25.43
CA SER A 190 -1.43 -1.81 -26.79
C SER A 190 -2.91 -1.53 -27.02
N ALA A 191 -3.30 -1.24 -28.26
CA ALA A 191 -4.69 -0.98 -28.62
C ALA A 191 -5.63 -2.16 -28.28
N GLU A 192 -5.14 -3.39 -28.44
CA GLU A 192 -5.93 -4.58 -28.09
C GLU A 192 -6.19 -4.66 -26.60
N VAL A 193 -5.23 -4.30 -25.75
CA VAL A 193 -5.41 -4.27 -24.30
C VAL A 193 -6.33 -3.14 -23.90
N VAL A 194 -6.20 -1.96 -24.52
CA VAL A 194 -7.14 -0.84 -24.30
C VAL A 194 -8.57 -1.29 -24.57
N GLU A 195 -8.83 -1.96 -25.68
CA GLU A 195 -10.18 -2.39 -26.04
C GLU A 195 -10.79 -3.35 -24.99
N VAL A 196 -9.97 -4.24 -24.42
CA VAL A 196 -10.43 -5.17 -23.37
C VAL A 196 -10.74 -4.45 -22.05
N TYR A 197 -9.97 -3.42 -21.69
CA TYR A 197 -10.05 -2.76 -20.39
C TYR A 197 -10.65 -1.36 -20.41
N LYS A 198 -11.10 -0.85 -21.56
CA LYS A 198 -11.60 0.53 -21.73
C LYS A 198 -12.65 0.97 -20.71
N ASP A 199 -13.55 0.07 -20.35
CA ASP A 199 -14.62 0.34 -19.39
C ASP A 199 -14.16 0.24 -17.92
N CYS A 200 -12.91 -0.11 -17.70
CA CYS A 200 -12.33 -0.27 -16.37
C CYS A 200 -11.50 0.93 -15.93
N PHE A 201 -11.09 1.80 -16.84
CA PHE A 201 -10.30 2.98 -16.50
C PHE A 201 -11.13 3.98 -15.70
N GLY A 202 -10.58 4.43 -14.59
CA GLY A 202 -11.29 5.18 -13.55
C GLY A 202 -10.97 6.67 -13.50
N ASP A 203 -10.24 7.20 -14.49
CA ASP A 203 -9.80 8.59 -14.57
C ASP A 203 -10.92 9.61 -14.33
N LYS A 204 -11.96 9.57 -15.15
CA LYS A 204 -13.10 10.50 -15.03
C LYS A 204 -13.87 10.35 -13.72
N ASP A 205 -14.06 9.11 -13.26
CA ASP A 205 -14.78 8.85 -12.01
C ASP A 205 -13.96 9.24 -10.79
N SER A 206 -12.62 9.20 -10.88
CA SER A 206 -11.75 9.68 -9.80
C SER A 206 -11.82 11.19 -9.63
N VAL A 207 -11.91 11.95 -10.72
CA VAL A 207 -12.11 13.40 -10.70
C VAL A 207 -13.38 13.76 -9.94
N GLU A 208 -14.49 13.08 -10.23
CA GLU A 208 -15.76 13.28 -9.51
C GLU A 208 -15.67 12.85 -8.04
N LEU A 209 -15.00 11.73 -7.73
CA LEU A 209 -14.81 11.29 -6.35
C LEU A 209 -13.97 12.28 -5.55
N VAL A 210 -12.87 12.77 -6.12
CA VAL A 210 -12.03 13.79 -5.47
C VAL A 210 -12.84 15.05 -5.19
N ARG A 211 -13.65 15.51 -6.16
CA ARG A 211 -14.56 16.64 -5.97
C ARG A 211 -15.49 16.45 -4.76
N THR A 212 -16.16 15.29 -4.69
CA THR A 212 -17.11 15.01 -3.61
C THR A 212 -16.42 14.95 -2.23
N ILE A 213 -15.20 14.42 -2.17
CA ILE A 213 -14.37 14.40 -0.94
C ILE A 213 -14.01 15.84 -0.52
N LEU A 214 -13.48 16.63 -1.44
CA LEU A 214 -13.02 18.00 -1.15
C LEU A 214 -14.15 18.93 -0.72
N LEU A 215 -15.32 18.79 -1.34
CA LEU A 215 -16.50 19.59 -1.00
C LEU A 215 -17.31 18.99 0.15
N SER A 216 -16.88 17.86 0.72
CA SER A 216 -17.57 17.14 1.79
C SER A 216 -19.04 16.81 1.45
N THR A 217 -19.28 16.46 0.18
CA THR A 217 -20.60 16.04 -0.31
C THR A 217 -20.74 14.50 -0.30
N ASP A 218 -21.91 13.98 -0.67
CA ASP A 218 -22.15 12.55 -0.70
C ASP A 218 -21.25 11.81 -1.73
N VAL A 219 -20.37 10.96 -1.23
CA VAL A 219 -19.40 10.19 -2.03
C VAL A 219 -19.96 8.88 -2.59
N ALA A 220 -21.15 8.45 -2.14
CA ALA A 220 -21.64 7.09 -2.40
C ALA A 220 -21.70 6.75 -3.90
N LYS A 221 -22.21 7.67 -4.71
CA LYS A 221 -22.39 7.44 -6.16
C LYS A 221 -21.06 7.39 -6.92
N SER A 222 -20.13 8.30 -6.61
CA SER A 222 -18.80 8.35 -7.27
C SER A 222 -17.92 7.18 -6.83
N LYS A 223 -17.98 6.81 -5.56
CA LYS A 223 -17.32 5.62 -5.01
C LYS A 223 -17.83 4.34 -5.68
N ASP A 224 -19.14 4.12 -5.77
CA ASP A 224 -19.77 2.95 -6.38
C ASP A 224 -19.33 2.74 -7.83
N ARG A 225 -19.19 3.83 -8.62
CA ARG A 225 -18.71 3.73 -10.00
C ARG A 225 -17.28 3.17 -10.08
N ILE A 226 -16.37 3.63 -9.22
CA ILE A 226 -15.00 3.12 -9.18
C ILE A 226 -14.98 1.67 -8.68
N GLU A 227 -15.75 1.35 -7.64
CA GLU A 227 -15.85 -0.03 -7.12
C GLU A 227 -16.34 -1.02 -8.19
N LYS A 228 -17.31 -0.64 -9.01
CA LYS A 228 -17.75 -1.45 -10.15
C LYS A 228 -16.66 -1.67 -11.18
N LYS A 229 -15.86 -0.65 -11.49
CA LYS A 229 -14.72 -0.79 -12.39
C LYS A 229 -13.63 -1.70 -11.81
N VAL A 230 -13.36 -1.60 -10.51
CA VAL A 230 -12.43 -2.51 -9.82
C VAL A 230 -12.93 -3.96 -9.85
N ALA A 231 -14.21 -4.19 -9.60
CA ALA A 231 -14.82 -5.52 -9.71
C ALA A 231 -14.67 -6.10 -11.12
N ARG A 232 -14.89 -5.27 -12.15
CA ARG A 232 -14.70 -5.68 -13.56
C ARG A 232 -13.23 -6.02 -13.86
N ILE A 233 -12.30 -5.26 -13.34
CA ILE A 233 -10.85 -5.57 -13.48
C ILE A 233 -10.51 -6.91 -12.84
N ILE A 234 -11.00 -7.20 -11.63
CA ILE A 234 -10.78 -8.48 -10.96
C ILE A 234 -11.27 -9.64 -11.85
N GLU A 235 -12.46 -9.51 -12.40
CA GLU A 235 -13.05 -10.52 -13.31
C GLU A 235 -12.18 -10.74 -14.56
N LEU A 236 -11.77 -9.66 -15.24
CA LEU A 236 -10.94 -9.73 -16.44
C LEU A 236 -9.57 -10.33 -16.14
N LEU A 237 -8.93 -9.92 -15.05
CA LEU A 237 -7.64 -10.47 -14.63
C LEU A 237 -7.75 -11.95 -14.27
N ALA A 238 -8.82 -12.38 -13.61
CA ALA A 238 -9.08 -13.78 -13.29
C ALA A 238 -9.28 -14.61 -14.56
N THR A 239 -10.02 -14.08 -15.54
CA THR A 239 -10.24 -14.73 -16.83
C THR A 239 -8.94 -14.86 -17.62
N GLN A 240 -8.12 -13.81 -17.65
CA GLN A 240 -6.90 -13.76 -18.45
C GLN A 240 -5.80 -14.67 -17.91
N ARG A 241 -5.68 -14.80 -16.59
CA ARG A 241 -4.55 -15.52 -15.99
C ARG A 241 -4.60 -17.03 -16.13
N LYS A 242 -5.75 -17.65 -16.35
CA LYS A 242 -5.94 -19.09 -16.59
C LYS A 242 -5.07 -20.01 -15.69
N ARG A 243 -4.79 -19.59 -14.47
CA ARG A 243 -3.93 -20.33 -13.52
C ARG A 243 -4.81 -21.09 -12.52
N ALA A 244 -4.41 -22.32 -12.22
CA ALA A 244 -5.12 -23.17 -11.27
C ALA A 244 -5.06 -22.67 -9.81
N ASP A 245 -4.17 -21.73 -9.51
CA ASP A 245 -3.98 -21.10 -8.20
C ASP A 245 -4.79 -19.82 -8.01
N ILE A 246 -5.63 -19.47 -8.97
CA ILE A 246 -6.45 -18.24 -8.97
C ILE A 246 -7.92 -18.62 -9.00
N LEU A 247 -8.71 -17.91 -8.20
CA LEU A 247 -10.15 -18.06 -8.21
C LEU A 247 -10.73 -17.71 -9.60
N THR A 248 -11.75 -18.41 -10.01
CA THR A 248 -12.54 -18.04 -11.20
C THR A 248 -13.28 -16.71 -10.97
N PRO A 249 -13.74 -16.03 -12.02
CA PRO A 249 -14.54 -14.81 -11.86
C PRO A 249 -15.73 -14.98 -10.93
N ALA A 250 -16.45 -16.11 -11.03
CA ALA A 250 -17.58 -16.40 -10.16
C ALA A 250 -17.16 -16.61 -8.69
N GLU A 251 -16.04 -17.28 -8.45
CA GLU A 251 -15.49 -17.46 -7.11
C GLU A 251 -14.98 -16.13 -6.52
N TRP A 252 -14.40 -15.23 -7.32
CA TRP A 252 -14.06 -13.90 -6.87
C TRP A 252 -15.29 -13.11 -6.45
N ALA A 253 -16.39 -13.19 -7.19
CA ALA A 253 -17.64 -12.54 -6.83
C ALA A 253 -18.19 -13.11 -5.53
N GLU A 254 -18.23 -14.44 -5.37
CA GLU A 254 -18.65 -15.11 -4.13
C GLU A 254 -17.76 -14.73 -2.94
N PHE A 255 -16.43 -14.67 -3.13
CA PHE A 255 -15.48 -14.28 -2.09
C PHE A 255 -15.69 -12.82 -1.65
N TYR A 256 -15.99 -11.93 -2.59
CA TYR A 256 -16.28 -10.52 -2.30
C TYR A 256 -17.53 -10.34 -1.44
N THR A 257 -18.52 -11.22 -1.55
CA THR A 257 -19.73 -11.15 -0.73
C THR A 257 -19.50 -11.47 0.75
N GLN A 258 -18.37 -12.09 1.10
CA GLN A 258 -18.03 -12.39 2.48
C GLN A 258 -17.68 -11.10 3.24
N LYS A 259 -18.52 -10.71 4.22
CA LYS A 259 -18.45 -9.38 4.84
C LYS A 259 -17.31 -9.20 5.85
N THR A 260 -16.93 -10.27 6.56
CA THR A 260 -15.88 -10.18 7.59
C THR A 260 -14.64 -10.95 7.18
N GLY A 261 -13.50 -10.63 7.79
CA GLY A 261 -12.25 -11.36 7.58
C GLY A 261 -12.36 -12.82 7.99
N LEU A 262 -13.09 -13.10 9.06
CA LEU A 262 -13.39 -14.47 9.50
C LEU A 262 -14.21 -15.24 8.46
N ALA A 263 -15.28 -14.64 7.94
CA ALA A 263 -16.11 -15.26 6.89
C ALA A 263 -15.30 -15.53 5.61
N LYS A 264 -14.42 -14.59 5.22
CA LYS A 264 -13.50 -14.76 4.09
C LYS A 264 -12.53 -15.93 4.32
N ALA A 265 -11.94 -16.01 5.51
CA ALA A 265 -11.03 -17.10 5.85
C ALA A 265 -11.74 -18.46 5.84
N GLN A 266 -12.90 -18.56 6.44
CA GLN A 266 -13.71 -19.78 6.44
C GLN A 266 -14.14 -20.20 5.04
N TRP A 267 -14.55 -19.25 4.20
CA TRP A 267 -14.91 -19.52 2.81
C TRP A 267 -13.73 -20.08 2.03
N LEU A 268 -12.54 -19.45 2.14
CA LEU A 268 -11.33 -19.93 1.48
C LEU A 268 -10.91 -21.31 1.96
N ILE A 269 -10.95 -21.58 3.26
CA ILE A 269 -10.63 -22.90 3.82
C ILE A 269 -11.56 -23.97 3.26
N LYS A 270 -12.85 -23.65 3.11
CA LYS A 270 -13.86 -24.57 2.59
C LYS A 270 -13.72 -24.78 1.07
N LYS A 271 -13.43 -23.75 0.32
CA LYS A 271 -13.33 -23.76 -1.16
C LYS A 271 -11.95 -24.05 -1.65
N ALA A 272 -10.93 -23.69 -0.87
CA ALA A 272 -9.57 -23.73 -1.35
C ALA A 272 -9.17 -25.15 -1.73
N MET A 273 -8.64 -25.22 -2.91
CA MET A 273 -7.89 -26.38 -3.29
C MET A 273 -6.71 -26.52 -2.32
N PRO A 274 -6.53 -27.69 -1.73
CA PRO A 274 -5.37 -27.92 -0.88
C PRO A 274 -4.14 -27.47 -1.66
N TRP A 275 -3.22 -26.84 -0.95
CA TRP A 275 -1.94 -26.41 -1.49
C TRP A 275 -1.25 -27.60 -2.13
N ASN A 276 -1.42 -27.74 -3.40
CA ASN A 276 -0.98 -28.91 -4.13
C ASN A 276 0.00 -28.48 -5.24
N LYS A 277 0.46 -29.45 -6.01
CA LYS A 277 1.32 -29.24 -7.16
C LYS A 277 0.80 -28.19 -8.17
N LYS A 278 -0.48 -27.85 -8.14
CA LYS A 278 -1.11 -26.86 -9.03
C LYS A 278 -0.76 -25.42 -8.64
N VAL A 279 -0.44 -25.17 -7.38
CA VAL A 279 -0.05 -23.82 -6.92
C VAL A 279 1.38 -23.43 -7.34
N GLY A 280 2.11 -24.36 -7.96
CA GLY A 280 3.45 -24.10 -8.49
C GLY A 280 4.53 -23.89 -7.43
N ILE A 281 4.19 -24.02 -6.16
CA ILE A 281 5.12 -23.96 -5.03
C ILE A 281 5.53 -25.39 -4.72
N SER A 282 6.77 -25.74 -5.08
CA SER A 282 7.36 -26.97 -4.60
C SER A 282 7.85 -26.75 -3.17
N PRO A 283 7.31 -27.45 -2.16
CA PRO A 283 7.80 -27.34 -0.79
C PRO A 283 9.27 -27.65 -0.61
N THR A 284 9.88 -28.27 -1.61
CA THR A 284 11.26 -28.77 -1.56
C THR A 284 12.30 -27.82 -2.15
N ARG A 285 11.88 -26.77 -2.88
CA ARG A 285 12.85 -25.96 -3.66
C ARG A 285 13.09 -24.54 -3.15
N THR A 286 12.09 -23.89 -2.55
CA THR A 286 12.15 -22.44 -2.33
C THR A 286 11.83 -22.02 -0.90
N PHE A 287 11.17 -22.90 -0.15
CA PHE A 287 10.71 -22.58 1.20
C PHE A 287 11.14 -23.68 2.16
N PRO A 288 11.41 -23.29 3.38
CA PRO A 288 11.85 -24.22 4.40
C PRO A 288 10.73 -25.17 4.83
N LEU A 289 11.09 -26.05 5.70
CA LEU A 289 10.29 -27.11 6.27
C LEU A 289 8.93 -26.65 6.84
N LEU A 290 8.81 -25.37 7.23
CA LEU A 290 7.54 -24.77 7.67
C LEU A 290 6.43 -24.82 6.62
N LEU A 291 6.79 -24.66 5.35
CA LEU A 291 5.81 -24.77 4.26
C LEU A 291 5.27 -26.19 4.16
N LYS A 292 6.14 -27.16 4.42
CA LYS A 292 5.71 -28.56 4.52
C LYS A 292 4.80 -28.79 5.72
N ALA A 293 5.08 -28.18 6.86
CA ALA A 293 4.21 -28.26 8.03
C ALA A 293 2.82 -27.66 7.76
N ALA A 294 2.74 -26.53 7.06
CA ALA A 294 1.46 -25.93 6.64
C ALA A 294 0.72 -26.82 5.63
N TYR A 295 1.44 -27.43 4.69
CA TYR A 295 0.86 -28.37 3.75
C TYR A 295 0.33 -29.63 4.45
N ASP A 296 1.09 -30.21 5.35
CA ASP A 296 0.70 -31.39 6.14
C ASP A 296 -0.52 -31.06 7.04
N ALA A 297 -0.64 -29.81 7.49
CA ALA A 297 -1.79 -29.28 8.22
C ALA A 297 -2.98 -28.88 7.31
N LYS A 298 -2.97 -29.28 6.05
CA LYS A 298 -4.03 -29.00 5.06
C LYS A 298 -4.32 -27.50 4.88
N ALA A 299 -3.28 -26.68 4.92
CA ALA A 299 -3.44 -25.25 4.69
C ALA A 299 -4.06 -24.97 3.32
N ALA A 300 -4.99 -24.04 3.29
CA ALA A 300 -5.55 -23.48 2.07
C ALA A 300 -4.65 -22.35 1.57
N ALA A 301 -4.18 -22.41 0.33
CA ALA A 301 -3.36 -21.35 -0.26
C ALA A 301 -4.19 -20.41 -1.13
N ILE A 302 -3.84 -19.13 -1.10
CA ILE A 302 -4.40 -18.11 -1.99
C ILE A 302 -3.27 -17.32 -2.64
N GLY A 303 -3.46 -16.97 -3.91
CA GLY A 303 -2.48 -16.25 -4.70
C GLY A 303 -1.57 -17.18 -5.51
N SER A 304 -0.56 -16.62 -6.13
CA SER A 304 0.46 -17.36 -6.88
C SER A 304 1.71 -17.59 -6.02
N LYS A 305 2.71 -18.28 -6.59
CA LYS A 305 4.04 -18.43 -5.96
C LYS A 305 4.68 -17.09 -5.56
N ASP A 306 4.25 -16.00 -6.19
CA ASP A 306 4.75 -14.65 -5.91
C ASP A 306 4.03 -13.99 -4.71
N MET A 307 2.94 -14.62 -4.22
CA MET A 307 2.14 -14.16 -3.07
C MET A 307 1.83 -15.33 -2.15
N PRO A 308 2.81 -15.78 -1.39
CA PRO A 308 2.68 -16.97 -0.55
C PRO A 308 1.87 -16.65 0.71
N ILE A 309 0.55 -16.70 0.59
CA ILE A 309 -0.39 -16.59 1.70
C ILE A 309 -1.11 -17.93 1.85
N SER A 310 -1.20 -18.45 3.06
CA SER A 310 -1.95 -19.65 3.35
C SER A 310 -2.76 -19.53 4.63
N LEU A 311 -3.85 -20.29 4.71
CA LEU A 311 -4.76 -20.34 5.82
C LEU A 311 -4.83 -21.75 6.39
N ILE A 312 -4.66 -21.88 7.70
CA ILE A 312 -4.82 -23.11 8.44
C ILE A 312 -6.12 -23.00 9.25
N ALA A 313 -7.00 -23.98 9.08
CA ALA A 313 -8.24 -24.03 9.83
C ALA A 313 -7.98 -24.20 11.33
N PRO A 314 -8.86 -23.68 12.21
CA PRO A 314 -8.66 -23.79 13.66
C PRO A 314 -8.41 -25.22 14.14
N GLU A 315 -9.15 -26.18 13.62
CA GLU A 315 -9.03 -27.60 13.94
C GLU A 315 -7.68 -28.22 13.52
N ASN A 316 -6.97 -27.61 12.59
CA ASN A 316 -5.67 -28.09 12.10
C ASN A 316 -4.48 -27.38 12.77
N ARG A 317 -4.71 -26.39 13.64
CA ARG A 317 -3.63 -25.60 14.27
C ARG A 317 -2.76 -26.46 15.20
N THR A 318 -3.35 -27.34 15.99
CA THR A 318 -2.61 -28.26 16.86
C THR A 318 -1.73 -29.21 16.04
N HIS A 319 -2.24 -29.70 14.90
CA HIS A 319 -1.45 -30.51 14.00
C HIS A 319 -0.28 -29.71 13.41
N PHE A 320 -0.52 -28.48 12.97
CA PHE A 320 0.53 -27.57 12.50
C PHE A 320 1.60 -27.36 13.58
N ALA A 321 1.21 -27.04 14.81
CA ALA A 321 2.13 -26.88 15.94
C ALA A 321 3.00 -28.11 16.17
N SER A 322 2.39 -29.31 16.11
CA SER A 322 3.10 -30.58 16.22
C SER A 322 4.13 -30.77 15.10
N GLN A 323 3.81 -30.41 13.85
CA GLN A 323 4.76 -30.48 12.75
C GLN A 323 5.90 -29.45 12.91
N VAL A 324 5.58 -28.24 13.34
CA VAL A 324 6.59 -27.22 13.66
C VAL A 324 7.54 -27.71 14.75
N LYS A 325 7.02 -28.29 15.80
CA LYS A 325 7.82 -28.86 16.91
C LYS A 325 8.73 -30.00 16.43
N LYS A 326 8.26 -30.88 15.55
CA LYS A 326 9.09 -31.93 14.94
C LYS A 326 10.25 -31.35 14.14
N ILE A 327 10.03 -30.24 13.44
CA ILE A 327 11.04 -29.60 12.58
C ILE A 327 12.09 -28.85 13.41
N TYR A 328 11.66 -28.08 14.40
CA TYR A 328 12.52 -27.13 15.09
C TYR A 328 12.88 -27.53 16.53
N GLY A 329 12.23 -28.55 17.08
CA GLY A 329 12.54 -29.10 18.41
C GLY A 329 12.49 -28.04 19.51
N GLY A 330 13.50 -28.02 20.35
CA GLY A 330 13.60 -27.08 21.47
C GLY A 330 13.78 -25.60 21.12
N LYS A 331 13.83 -25.25 19.83
CA LYS A 331 13.84 -23.85 19.38
C LYS A 331 12.45 -23.22 19.36
N VAL A 332 11.39 -24.02 19.43
CA VAL A 332 10.02 -23.54 19.52
C VAL A 332 9.76 -23.03 20.92
N SER A 333 9.41 -21.74 21.05
CA SER A 333 9.13 -21.19 22.37
C SER A 333 7.79 -21.72 22.91
N PRO A 334 7.66 -21.95 24.25
CA PRO A 334 6.39 -22.37 24.88
C PRO A 334 5.24 -21.41 24.55
N GLU A 335 5.49 -20.11 24.53
CA GLU A 335 4.47 -19.09 24.24
C GLU A 335 3.96 -19.21 22.80
N PHE A 336 4.83 -19.52 21.84
CA PHE A 336 4.41 -19.76 20.46
C PHE A 336 3.58 -21.06 20.35
N GLU A 337 4.03 -22.13 21.00
CA GLU A 337 3.32 -23.43 20.98
C GLU A 337 1.93 -23.29 21.59
N GLU A 338 1.82 -22.62 22.73
CA GLU A 338 0.55 -22.32 23.38
C GLU A 338 -0.35 -21.49 22.48
N TRP A 339 0.15 -20.36 21.98
CA TRP A 339 -0.62 -19.46 21.13
C TRP A 339 -1.14 -20.16 19.87
N VAL A 340 -0.29 -20.93 19.19
CA VAL A 340 -0.70 -21.58 17.93
C VAL A 340 -1.70 -22.71 18.16
N SER A 341 -1.66 -23.37 19.34
CA SER A 341 -2.52 -24.52 19.66
C SER A 341 -3.85 -24.15 20.27
N THR A 342 -3.94 -23.02 20.98
CA THR A 342 -5.11 -22.67 21.80
C THR A 342 -6.07 -21.70 21.13
N SER A 343 -5.64 -20.93 20.15
CA SER A 343 -6.52 -19.98 19.49
C SER A 343 -7.59 -20.66 18.63
N ALA A 344 -8.83 -20.21 18.78
CA ALA A 344 -9.98 -20.67 17.99
C ALA A 344 -10.12 -19.97 16.63
N ARG A 345 -9.22 -19.02 16.29
CA ARG A 345 -9.24 -18.29 15.03
C ARG A 345 -8.49 -19.05 13.93
N PRO A 346 -8.88 -18.89 12.66
CA PRO A 346 -8.06 -19.35 11.55
C PRO A 346 -6.65 -18.74 11.65
N LEU A 347 -5.63 -19.51 11.27
CA LEU A 347 -4.25 -19.06 11.23
C LEU A 347 -3.86 -18.68 9.81
N LEU A 348 -3.63 -17.41 9.58
CA LEU A 348 -3.12 -16.87 8.33
C LEU A 348 -1.59 -16.88 8.39
N CYS A 349 -0.95 -17.58 7.47
CA CYS A 349 0.50 -17.61 7.33
C CYS A 349 0.93 -16.79 6.11
N VAL A 350 1.85 -15.86 6.32
CA VAL A 350 2.47 -15.05 5.25
C VAL A 350 3.96 -15.32 5.23
N TRP A 351 4.47 -15.72 4.06
CA TRP A 351 5.90 -15.99 3.85
C TRP A 351 6.56 -14.78 3.21
N VAL A 352 7.50 -14.18 3.93
CA VAL A 352 8.21 -12.98 3.51
C VAL A 352 9.68 -13.30 3.27
N ALA A 353 10.15 -13.12 2.04
CA ALA A 353 11.57 -13.26 1.68
C ALA A 353 12.31 -11.99 2.09
N GLY A 354 12.69 -11.88 3.34
CA GLY A 354 12.88 -10.57 3.90
C GLY A 354 14.20 -10.19 4.49
N PHE A 355 15.25 -10.99 4.35
CA PHE A 355 16.54 -10.60 4.93
C PHE A 355 17.51 -10.01 3.93
N LYS A 356 17.04 -9.23 2.99
CA LYS A 356 17.93 -8.45 2.14
C LYS A 356 18.49 -7.27 2.95
N PRO A 357 19.81 -7.06 2.95
CA PRO A 357 20.46 -6.08 3.83
C PRO A 357 20.19 -4.61 3.43
N ARG A 358 19.55 -4.36 2.29
CA ARG A 358 19.25 -3.01 1.79
C ARG A 358 17.76 -2.75 1.81
N GLY A 359 17.34 -1.61 2.38
CA GLY A 359 15.94 -1.23 2.52
C GLY A 359 15.14 -1.24 1.21
N ASP A 360 15.76 -0.91 0.08
CA ASP A 360 15.10 -0.90 -1.24
C ASP A 360 14.75 -2.30 -1.75
N ASP A 361 15.57 -3.30 -1.45
CA ASP A 361 15.32 -4.67 -1.86
C ASP A 361 14.16 -5.33 -1.10
N SER A 362 13.74 -4.79 0.04
CA SER A 362 12.65 -5.32 0.86
C SER A 362 11.30 -4.66 0.59
N ARG A 363 11.24 -3.61 -0.24
CA ARG A 363 10.02 -2.87 -0.55
C ARG A 363 8.86 -3.74 -1.03
N PRO A 364 9.04 -4.67 -1.97
CA PRO A 364 7.96 -5.54 -2.40
C PRO A 364 7.44 -6.43 -1.26
N ASP A 365 8.34 -7.01 -0.48
CA ASP A 365 7.98 -7.95 0.59
C ASP A 365 7.28 -7.25 1.75
N ARG A 366 7.59 -5.97 1.97
CA ARG A 366 6.95 -5.10 2.97
C ARG A 366 5.43 -5.03 2.79
N GLY A 367 4.93 -5.08 1.55
CA GLY A 367 3.50 -4.99 1.26
C GLY A 367 2.70 -6.27 1.47
N LEU A 368 3.32 -7.44 1.63
CA LEU A 368 2.61 -8.72 1.74
C LEU A 368 1.81 -8.85 3.04
N VAL A 369 2.37 -8.41 4.16
CA VAL A 369 1.71 -8.46 5.46
C VAL A 369 0.52 -7.50 5.52
N PRO A 370 0.66 -6.22 5.11
CA PRO A 370 -0.48 -5.32 4.95
C PRO A 370 -1.54 -5.86 3.99
N LEU A 371 -1.15 -6.41 2.83
CA LEU A 371 -2.10 -7.01 1.87
C LEU A 371 -2.99 -8.08 2.52
N ALA A 372 -2.38 -8.95 3.31
CA ALA A 372 -3.12 -9.98 4.04
C ALA A 372 -4.11 -9.36 5.03
N ARG A 373 -3.71 -8.31 5.74
CA ARG A 373 -4.58 -7.59 6.68
C ARG A 373 -5.68 -6.79 5.99
N MET A 374 -5.43 -6.24 4.80
CA MET A 374 -6.47 -5.59 4.00
C MET A 374 -7.63 -6.56 3.72
N ILE A 375 -7.30 -7.81 3.39
CA ILE A 375 -8.29 -8.83 3.02
C ILE A 375 -9.02 -9.39 4.25
N PHE A 376 -8.27 -9.73 5.29
CA PHE A 376 -8.80 -10.50 6.44
C PHE A 376 -9.05 -9.65 7.69
N GLY A 377 -8.76 -8.34 7.65
CA GLY A 377 -8.88 -7.47 8.82
C GLY A 377 -7.77 -7.66 9.85
N LEU A 378 -7.82 -6.87 10.92
CA LEU A 378 -6.79 -6.88 11.97
C LEU A 378 -7.05 -7.94 13.04
N GLU A 379 -8.33 -8.25 13.34
CA GLU A 379 -8.72 -9.02 14.53
C GLU A 379 -9.37 -10.38 14.21
N ASP A 380 -9.89 -10.58 13.00
CA ASP A 380 -10.70 -11.76 12.66
C ASP A 380 -9.89 -13.05 12.49
N VAL A 381 -8.62 -12.93 12.14
CA VAL A 381 -7.69 -14.04 11.92
C VAL A 381 -6.37 -13.79 12.65
N ASP A 382 -5.75 -14.84 13.12
CA ASP A 382 -4.39 -14.77 13.62
C ASP A 382 -3.39 -14.74 12.48
N LEU A 383 -2.39 -13.88 12.54
CA LEU A 383 -1.36 -13.75 11.51
C LEU A 383 0.00 -14.23 12.01
N LEU A 384 0.52 -15.22 11.34
CA LEU A 384 1.89 -15.69 11.47
C LEU A 384 2.70 -15.20 10.28
N THR A 385 3.69 -14.38 10.52
CA THR A 385 4.67 -14.00 9.49
C THR A 385 5.92 -14.87 9.61
N VAL A 386 6.27 -15.50 8.50
CA VAL A 386 7.49 -16.31 8.38
C VAL A 386 8.51 -15.52 7.55
N MET A 387 9.51 -14.98 8.24
CA MET A 387 10.65 -14.32 7.61
C MET A 387 11.67 -15.37 7.24
N TYR A 388 11.94 -15.55 5.95
CA TYR A 388 12.89 -16.57 5.48
C TYR A 388 13.99 -15.96 4.59
N GLY A 389 15.12 -16.66 4.53
CA GLY A 389 16.29 -16.23 3.76
C GLY A 389 17.53 -16.07 4.62
N PRO A 390 18.64 -15.52 4.09
CA PRO A 390 19.84 -15.26 4.89
C PRO A 390 19.50 -14.25 6.00
N ALA A 391 19.43 -14.75 7.22
CA ALA A 391 19.07 -13.92 8.37
C ALA A 391 20.22 -13.00 8.77
N ASN A 392 19.87 -11.77 9.17
CA ASN A 392 20.80 -10.83 9.78
C ASN A 392 20.79 -11.02 11.31
N PRO A 393 21.91 -11.47 11.92
CA PRO A 393 22.01 -11.65 13.37
C PRO A 393 21.64 -10.39 14.16
N SER A 394 21.99 -9.20 13.65
CA SER A 394 21.64 -7.93 14.29
C SER A 394 20.14 -7.69 14.33
N ALA A 395 19.40 -7.97 13.24
CA ALA A 395 17.96 -7.84 13.23
C ALA A 395 17.30 -8.82 14.21
N TRP A 396 17.80 -10.04 14.31
CA TRP A 396 17.30 -11.00 15.30
C TRP A 396 17.54 -10.52 16.74
N ALA A 397 18.74 -10.02 17.04
CA ALA A 397 19.07 -9.48 18.36
C ALA A 397 18.17 -8.26 18.69
N MET A 398 17.90 -7.38 17.74
CA MET A 398 16.97 -6.26 17.94
C MET A 398 15.54 -6.74 18.12
N LEU A 399 15.08 -7.72 17.32
CA LEU A 399 13.72 -8.28 17.44
C LEU A 399 13.45 -8.86 18.83
N THR A 400 14.47 -9.45 19.45
CA THR A 400 14.35 -10.07 20.79
C THR A 400 14.58 -9.09 21.94
N ASN A 401 15.45 -8.10 21.78
CA ASN A 401 15.88 -7.21 22.86
C ASN A 401 15.24 -5.81 22.79
N ASP A 402 15.02 -5.29 21.58
CA ASP A 402 14.46 -3.94 21.37
C ASP A 402 13.62 -3.89 20.09
N MET A 403 12.47 -4.52 20.15
CA MET A 403 11.55 -4.65 19.03
C MET A 403 11.04 -3.29 18.53
N ALA A 404 10.85 -2.33 19.44
CA ALA A 404 10.38 -1.00 19.08
C ALA A 404 11.42 -0.24 18.24
N LYS A 405 12.70 -0.36 18.60
CA LYS A 405 13.81 0.21 17.82
C LYS A 405 13.91 -0.44 16.45
N LEU A 406 13.77 -1.77 16.36
CA LEU A 406 13.77 -2.44 15.05
C LEU A 406 12.62 -1.94 14.16
N ALA A 407 11.43 -1.81 14.69
CA ALA A 407 10.27 -1.27 13.95
C ALA A 407 10.50 0.18 13.50
N SER A 408 11.21 0.99 14.28
CA SER A 408 11.52 2.39 13.92
C SER A 408 12.58 2.54 12.82
N THR A 409 13.40 1.51 12.57
CA THR A 409 14.51 1.58 11.62
C THR A 409 14.14 1.14 10.20
N ASN A 410 13.08 0.36 10.04
CA ASN A 410 12.75 -0.25 8.75
C ASN A 410 11.25 -0.56 8.66
N GLY A 411 10.59 -0.01 7.65
CA GLY A 411 9.15 -0.19 7.46
C GLY A 411 8.70 -1.63 7.21
N LEU A 412 9.57 -2.54 6.72
CA LEU A 412 9.26 -3.96 6.66
C LEU A 412 9.08 -4.53 8.07
N TRP A 413 10.03 -4.23 8.97
CA TRP A 413 9.95 -4.68 10.36
C TRP A 413 8.81 -4.02 11.11
N GLU A 414 8.53 -2.76 10.84
CA GLU A 414 7.35 -2.09 11.39
C GLU A 414 6.06 -2.83 10.99
N ALA A 415 5.87 -3.12 9.71
CA ALA A 415 4.71 -3.86 9.23
C ALA A 415 4.63 -5.26 9.85
N VAL A 416 5.74 -6.00 9.88
CA VAL A 416 5.78 -7.35 10.46
C VAL A 416 5.46 -7.33 11.95
N ILE A 417 6.08 -6.45 12.72
CA ILE A 417 5.91 -6.37 14.18
C ILE A 417 4.50 -5.90 14.55
N ASN A 418 3.99 -4.86 13.89
CA ASN A 418 2.70 -4.27 14.25
C ASN A 418 1.51 -5.08 13.78
N LEU A 419 1.66 -5.81 12.67
CA LEU A 419 0.54 -6.51 12.05
C LEU A 419 0.50 -8.02 12.32
N SER A 420 1.58 -8.63 12.85
CA SER A 420 1.64 -10.06 13.11
C SER A 420 1.30 -10.41 14.57
N ASN A 421 0.64 -11.55 14.78
CA ASN A 421 0.46 -12.12 16.11
C ASN A 421 1.70 -12.93 16.54
N ALA A 422 2.37 -13.55 15.56
CA ALA A 422 3.64 -14.23 15.80
C ALA A 422 4.56 -14.09 14.59
N ILE A 423 5.85 -14.17 14.83
CA ILE A 423 6.91 -14.05 13.83
C ILE A 423 7.85 -15.24 13.96
N ILE A 424 8.12 -15.91 12.86
CA ILE A 424 9.18 -16.92 12.77
C ILE A 424 10.28 -16.35 11.89
N VAL A 425 11.51 -16.43 12.37
CA VAL A 425 12.68 -16.07 11.59
C VAL A 425 13.43 -17.35 11.22
N ASP A 426 13.33 -17.74 9.97
CA ASP A 426 13.88 -18.97 9.45
C ASP A 426 14.89 -18.71 8.35
N SER A 427 16.15 -19.04 8.61
CA SER A 427 17.24 -18.93 7.65
C SER A 427 17.54 -20.23 6.93
N ALA A 428 16.72 -21.26 7.12
CA ALA A 428 16.95 -22.55 6.51
C ALA A 428 16.92 -22.47 4.98
N THR A 429 18.01 -22.91 4.38
CA THR A 429 18.10 -23.14 2.94
C THR A 429 18.20 -24.64 2.68
N GLY A 430 17.16 -25.21 2.07
CA GLY A 430 17.11 -26.66 1.82
C GLY A 430 16.96 -27.47 3.10
N THR A 431 17.87 -28.41 3.35
CA THR A 431 17.84 -29.31 4.51
C THR A 431 18.59 -28.77 5.73
N LYS A 432 19.29 -27.64 5.61
CA LYS A 432 20.04 -27.06 6.73
C LYS A 432 19.16 -26.09 7.49
N LEU A 433 18.84 -26.44 8.72
CA LEU A 433 18.14 -25.59 9.68
C LEU A 433 19.12 -24.65 10.35
N SER A 434 18.96 -23.36 10.11
CA SER A 434 19.59 -22.32 10.90
C SER A 434 18.54 -21.30 11.37
N THR A 435 17.47 -21.81 11.92
CA THR A 435 16.38 -21.01 12.45
C THR A 435 16.88 -20.22 13.65
N TYR A 436 16.65 -18.91 13.64
CA TYR A 436 16.96 -18.07 14.79
C TYR A 436 15.94 -18.26 15.89
N GLY A 437 14.65 -18.31 15.57
CA GLY A 437 13.65 -18.61 16.58
C GLY A 437 12.25 -18.10 16.26
N PHE A 438 11.45 -18.04 17.31
CA PHE A 438 10.04 -17.73 17.31
C PHE A 438 9.79 -16.58 18.27
N VAL A 439 9.02 -15.61 17.86
CA VAL A 439 8.70 -14.43 18.67
C VAL A 439 7.21 -14.19 18.60
N VAL A 440 6.60 -14.00 19.75
CA VAL A 440 5.23 -13.48 19.89
C VAL A 440 5.36 -12.03 20.30
N PRO A 441 5.06 -11.06 19.39
CA PRO A 441 5.18 -9.66 19.72
C PRO A 441 4.21 -9.31 20.87
N LYS A 442 4.74 -8.75 21.93
CA LYS A 442 3.90 -8.11 22.95
C LYS A 442 3.40 -6.80 22.35
N ARG A 443 2.19 -6.80 21.82
CA ARG A 443 1.57 -5.59 21.29
C ARG A 443 1.38 -4.60 22.43
N LYS A 444 2.11 -3.51 22.38
CA LYS A 444 1.70 -2.28 23.01
C LYS A 444 0.66 -1.69 22.06
N GLY A 445 -0.57 -1.47 22.54
CA GLY A 445 -1.64 -0.91 21.72
C GLY A 445 -1.17 0.35 20.99
N GLY A 446 -1.40 0.43 19.70
CA GLY A 446 -1.30 1.57 18.79
C GLY A 446 -0.11 2.52 18.95
N PHE A 447 -0.04 3.50 18.09
CA PHE A 447 0.83 4.66 18.25
C PHE A 447 0.29 5.60 19.33
N GLU A 448 1.17 6.27 20.05
CA GLU A 448 0.80 7.35 20.95
C GLU A 448 0.03 8.42 20.17
N LYS A 449 -1.11 8.85 20.72
CA LYS A 449 -1.91 9.90 20.08
C LYS A 449 -1.09 11.20 19.99
N LYS A 450 -0.97 11.72 18.78
CA LYS A 450 -0.37 13.03 18.52
C LYS A 450 -1.45 14.09 18.47
N PRO A 451 -1.19 15.32 18.94
CA PRO A 451 -2.12 16.43 18.76
C PRO A 451 -2.24 16.76 17.26
N LEU A 452 -3.32 17.46 16.92
CA LEU A 452 -3.46 18.07 15.59
C LEU A 452 -2.26 18.97 15.34
N PRO A 453 -1.57 18.82 14.19
CA PRO A 453 -0.44 19.67 13.87
C PRO A 453 -0.89 21.13 13.68
N ALA A 454 -0.17 22.05 14.27
CA ALA A 454 -0.34 23.46 13.94
C ALA A 454 0.18 23.71 12.53
N ALA A 455 -0.49 24.61 11.80
CA ALA A 455 -0.01 25.06 10.50
C ALA A 455 1.31 25.80 10.68
N SER A 456 2.41 25.23 10.20
CA SER A 456 3.74 25.83 10.30
C SER A 456 3.93 26.93 9.25
N GLU A 457 4.69 27.96 9.60
CA GLU A 457 5.18 28.91 8.61
C GLU A 457 6.17 28.22 7.65
N ILE A 458 6.30 28.78 6.46
CA ILE A 458 7.29 28.30 5.48
C ILE A 458 8.68 28.58 6.07
N PRO A 459 9.55 27.57 6.22
CA PRO A 459 10.91 27.83 6.69
C PRO A 459 11.63 28.76 5.71
N ASN A 460 12.31 29.77 6.23
CA ASN A 460 13.28 30.52 5.45
C ASN A 460 14.52 29.67 5.29
N PHE A 461 14.79 29.23 4.06
CA PHE A 461 16.04 28.54 3.75
C PHE A 461 17.17 29.52 3.53
N GLY A 462 18.30 29.37 4.24
CA GLY A 462 19.55 29.98 3.87
C GLY A 462 20.12 29.39 2.57
N GLU A 463 21.14 30.02 1.99
CA GLU A 463 21.75 29.52 0.73
C GLU A 463 22.27 28.08 0.84
N GLN A 464 22.81 27.67 1.99
CA GLN A 464 23.27 26.31 2.22
C GLN A 464 22.13 25.30 2.32
N ASP A 465 20.97 25.71 2.78
CA ASP A 465 19.79 24.86 2.84
C ASP A 465 19.16 24.65 1.47
N VAL A 466 19.38 25.58 0.54
CA VAL A 466 18.92 25.50 -0.85
C VAL A 466 19.54 24.32 -1.57
N ASP A 467 20.87 24.15 -1.49
CA ASP A 467 21.56 23.04 -2.14
C ASP A 467 21.20 21.71 -1.52
N SER A 468 21.09 21.64 -0.19
CA SER A 468 20.64 20.45 0.51
C SER A 468 19.17 20.12 0.17
N ALA A 469 18.34 21.15 0.04
CA ALA A 469 16.94 21.01 -0.34
C ALA A 469 16.78 20.54 -1.79
N LEU A 470 17.57 21.08 -2.72
CA LEU A 470 17.60 20.61 -4.11
C LEU A 470 18.12 19.18 -4.20
N HIS A 471 19.19 18.84 -3.49
CA HIS A 471 19.72 17.49 -3.46
C HIS A 471 18.69 16.48 -2.95
N LEU A 472 17.91 16.80 -1.92
CA LEU A 472 16.85 15.94 -1.41
C LEU A 472 15.63 15.88 -2.34
N LEU A 473 15.29 16.97 -3.02
CA LEU A 473 14.24 16.97 -4.06
C LEU A 473 14.60 16.06 -5.22
N PHE A 474 15.88 16.00 -5.58
CA PHE A 474 16.39 15.31 -6.75
C PHE A 474 17.10 13.99 -6.46
N SER A 475 17.49 13.71 -5.23
CA SER A 475 18.17 12.44 -4.87
C SER A 475 17.31 11.19 -5.04
N GLY A 476 16.00 11.36 -5.22
CA GLY A 476 15.09 10.30 -5.65
C GLY A 476 14.85 10.25 -7.15
N ALA A 477 15.33 11.24 -7.92
CA ALA A 477 15.20 11.30 -9.36
C ALA A 477 16.47 10.74 -10.01
N VAL A 478 16.40 9.50 -10.46
CA VAL A 478 17.52 8.79 -11.11
C VAL A 478 17.78 9.31 -12.53
N ASP A 479 17.06 10.33 -12.99
CA ASP A 479 17.14 10.79 -14.37
C ASP A 479 17.44 12.30 -14.46
N TYR A 480 18.65 12.61 -14.90
CA TYR A 480 19.11 13.99 -15.16
C TYR A 480 18.21 14.75 -16.14
N GLY A 481 17.50 14.07 -17.02
CA GLY A 481 16.52 14.67 -17.94
C GLY A 481 15.32 15.31 -17.23
N VAL A 482 15.01 14.87 -16.00
CA VAL A 482 13.98 15.48 -15.17
C VAL A 482 14.44 16.83 -14.62
N TYR A 483 15.74 16.98 -14.35
CA TYR A 483 16.33 18.22 -13.84
C TYR A 483 16.21 19.37 -14.84
N GLU A 484 16.58 19.16 -16.11
CA GLU A 484 16.47 20.18 -17.16
C GLU A 484 15.01 20.59 -17.43
N SER A 485 14.07 19.65 -17.34
CA SER A 485 12.65 19.93 -17.52
C SER A 485 12.00 20.71 -16.37
N MET A 486 12.58 20.63 -15.17
CA MET A 486 12.08 21.39 -13.99
C MET A 486 12.54 22.85 -13.98
N CYS A 487 13.67 23.15 -14.65
CA CYS A 487 14.21 24.51 -14.75
C CYS A 487 13.57 25.32 -15.88
N ASN A 488 12.84 24.70 -16.80
CA ASN A 488 12.20 25.34 -17.95
C ASN A 488 10.67 25.17 -17.92
N PRO A 489 9.88 26.16 -17.52
CA PRO A 489 8.43 26.14 -17.71
C PRO A 489 8.08 26.53 -19.18
N PRO A 490 7.01 25.95 -19.78
CA PRO A 490 6.12 24.93 -19.25
C PRO A 490 6.69 23.52 -19.46
N TRP A 491 6.62 22.72 -18.43
CA TRP A 491 7.11 21.36 -18.45
C TRP A 491 6.31 20.48 -19.41
N THR A 492 6.96 20.02 -20.47
CA THR A 492 6.36 19.21 -21.56
C THR A 492 6.77 17.73 -21.53
N GLY A 493 7.44 17.28 -20.48
CA GLY A 493 7.94 15.91 -20.39
C GLY A 493 6.85 14.84 -20.34
N PRO A 494 7.09 13.66 -20.93
CA PRO A 494 6.12 12.58 -21.04
C PRO A 494 6.03 11.77 -19.74
N LEU A 495 5.40 12.31 -18.71
CA LEU A 495 4.93 11.48 -17.63
C LEU A 495 3.46 11.16 -17.89
N SER A 496 3.17 9.88 -18.03
CA SER A 496 1.90 9.31 -18.42
C SER A 496 0.71 9.84 -17.60
N LEU A 497 0.86 9.90 -16.29
CA LEU A 497 -0.14 10.46 -15.39
C LEU A 497 -0.45 11.93 -15.65
N ARG A 498 0.51 12.72 -16.14
CA ARG A 498 0.31 14.15 -16.42
C ARG A 498 -0.47 14.42 -17.69
N THR A 499 -0.19 13.67 -18.74
CA THR A 499 -0.96 13.75 -19.99
C THR A 499 -2.41 13.36 -19.76
N PHE A 500 -2.61 12.44 -18.84
CA PHE A 500 -3.90 11.87 -18.51
C PHE A 500 -4.80 12.82 -17.69
N LEU A 501 -4.24 13.55 -16.74
CA LEU A 501 -4.99 14.50 -15.91
C LEU A 501 -5.28 15.84 -16.65
N VAL A 502 -4.71 16.08 -17.81
CA VAL A 502 -4.85 17.32 -18.60
C VAL A 502 -5.69 17.11 -19.89
N SER A 503 -5.94 15.88 -20.29
CA SER A 503 -6.84 15.52 -21.39
C SER A 503 -8.22 15.13 -20.89
#